data_c93bcfafdc63e53703e26abba668f499
#
_entry.id   c93bcfafdc63e53703e26abba668f499
#
_cell.length_a   1.000
_cell.length_b   1.000
_cell.length_c   1.000
_cell.angle_alpha   90.00
_cell.angle_beta   90.00
_cell.angle_gamma   90.00
#
_symmetry.space_group_name_H-M   'P 1'
#
loop_
_entity.id
_entity.type
_entity.pdbx_description
1 polymer ?
#
loop_
_entity_poly.entity_id
_entity_poly.type
_entity_poly.pdbx_seq_one_letter_code
_entity_poly.pdbx_strand_id
1 'polypeptide(L)'
;MSTRKLLTNGNAFKRTDNRWGGVVWYMDESGERKRKSFSGTTKAEVNKKMTEYIAAFNDSIIESQETKKRLSDSMQNWLEVFKFPSVERTTYDRYECTAKNQIYPYIGDKVVGDIKSADIKKLLNDKMNEGYAYTTVKKVHNVLNEYFRYLTQQEYIDRNPMISAPMIKKSNFLAAQDKENLPTSETIT
;
A
#
# COMPACT_ATOMS: atom_id res chain seq x y z
N MET A 1 -3.13 20.22 -3.00
CA MET A 1 -1.93 19.65 -3.66
C MET A 1 -2.30 19.32 -5.09
N SER A 2 -1.49 19.73 -6.06
CA SER A 2 -1.77 19.44 -7.48
C SER A 2 -1.43 17.99 -7.77
N THR A 3 -2.32 17.28 -8.46
CA THR A 3 -2.09 15.88 -8.83
C THR A 3 -1.30 15.84 -10.13
N ARG A 4 -0.28 15.01 -10.23
CA ARG A 4 0.42 14.74 -11.52
C ARG A 4 -0.62 14.38 -12.59
N LYS A 5 -0.52 15.00 -13.74
CA LYS A 5 -1.49 14.80 -14.83
C LYS A 5 -0.81 14.82 -16.18
N LEU A 6 -1.14 13.84 -17.03
CA LEU A 6 -0.76 13.89 -18.44
C LEU A 6 -1.58 14.97 -19.15
N LEU A 7 -0.92 15.85 -19.91
CA LEU A 7 -1.56 16.93 -20.65
C LEU A 7 -1.74 16.59 -22.13
N THR A 8 -0.85 15.78 -22.70
CA THR A 8 -0.93 15.33 -24.09
C THR A 8 -0.37 13.92 -24.25
N ASN A 9 -0.94 13.16 -25.17
CA ASN A 9 -0.41 11.84 -25.57
C ASN A 9 0.80 11.94 -26.51
N GLY A 10 1.18 13.18 -26.88
CA GLY A 10 2.28 13.43 -27.80
C GLY A 10 2.01 13.02 -29.24
N ASN A 11 2.76 13.62 -30.15
CA ASN A 11 2.78 13.23 -31.56
C ASN A 11 4.22 13.15 -32.05
N ALA A 12 4.52 12.14 -32.88
CA ALA A 12 5.82 12.06 -33.53
C ALA A 12 5.86 12.98 -34.75
N PHE A 13 6.92 13.77 -34.86
CA PHE A 13 7.19 14.69 -35.98
C PHE A 13 8.60 14.45 -36.53
N LYS A 14 8.78 14.77 -37.83
CA LYS A 14 10.08 14.70 -38.48
C LYS A 14 10.88 15.97 -38.16
N ARG A 15 12.11 15.79 -37.72
CA ARG A 15 13.03 16.89 -37.40
C ARG A 15 13.83 17.29 -38.65
N THR A 16 14.47 18.45 -38.60
CA THR A 16 15.33 18.97 -39.66
C THR A 16 16.58 18.12 -39.91
N ASP A 17 17.06 17.39 -38.90
CA ASP A 17 18.19 16.46 -38.94
C ASP A 17 17.82 15.07 -39.49
N ASN A 18 16.68 14.94 -40.16
CA ASN A 18 16.14 13.72 -40.76
C ASN A 18 15.75 12.61 -39.75
N ARG A 19 15.84 12.89 -38.40
CA ARG A 19 15.37 12.01 -37.32
C ARG A 19 13.93 12.28 -36.99
N TRP A 20 13.32 11.36 -36.25
CA TRP A 20 12.00 11.55 -35.67
C TRP A 20 12.11 12.04 -34.23
N GLY A 21 11.26 12.98 -33.87
CA GLY A 21 11.10 13.48 -32.48
C GLY A 21 9.68 13.34 -32.00
N GLY A 22 9.50 13.37 -30.70
CA GLY A 22 8.19 13.40 -30.06
C GLY A 22 8.27 14.11 -28.71
N VAL A 23 7.16 14.69 -28.26
CA VAL A 23 7.10 15.40 -26.99
C VAL A 23 5.80 15.03 -26.28
N VAL A 24 5.92 14.64 -25.02
CA VAL A 24 4.78 14.44 -24.11
C VAL A 24 4.81 15.56 -23.06
N TRP A 25 3.69 16.22 -22.87
CA TRP A 25 3.55 17.25 -21.85
C TRP A 25 2.78 16.71 -20.65
N TYR A 26 3.26 17.03 -19.46
CA TYR A 26 2.62 16.66 -18.21
C TYR A 26 2.71 17.78 -17.18
N MET A 27 1.86 17.73 -16.17
CA MET A 27 1.91 18.57 -14.97
C MET A 27 2.53 17.75 -13.85
N ASP A 28 3.49 18.32 -13.14
CA ASP A 28 4.11 17.66 -11.99
C ASP A 28 3.32 17.89 -10.68
N GLU A 29 3.81 17.38 -9.56
CA GLU A 29 3.17 17.51 -8.24
C GLU A 29 3.13 18.94 -7.72
N SER A 30 4.01 19.81 -8.20
CA SER A 30 4.01 21.25 -7.87
C SER A 30 2.99 22.05 -8.69
N GLY A 31 2.37 21.43 -9.71
CA GLY A 31 1.48 22.08 -10.66
C GLY A 31 2.21 22.77 -11.81
N GLU A 32 3.52 22.52 -11.96
CA GLU A 32 4.29 23.04 -13.08
C GLU A 32 4.13 22.20 -14.34
N ARG A 33 4.04 22.88 -15.48
CA ARG A 33 3.97 22.22 -16.79
C ARG A 33 5.38 21.81 -17.25
N LYS A 34 5.61 20.51 -17.41
CA LYS A 34 6.87 19.93 -17.88
C LYS A 34 6.71 19.14 -19.16
N ARG A 35 7.80 18.90 -19.85
CA ARG A 35 7.82 18.10 -21.08
C ARG A 35 8.89 17.01 -21.02
N LYS A 36 8.56 15.85 -21.58
CA LYS A 36 9.51 14.79 -21.90
C LYS A 36 9.66 14.68 -23.40
N SER A 37 10.90 14.80 -23.88
CA SER A 37 11.23 14.69 -25.30
C SER A 37 11.78 13.31 -25.64
N PHE A 38 11.43 12.82 -26.82
CA PHE A 38 11.85 11.51 -27.35
C PHE A 38 12.47 11.71 -28.71
N SER A 39 13.42 10.85 -29.08
CA SER A 39 14.05 10.84 -30.41
C SER A 39 14.29 9.40 -30.87
N GLY A 40 14.29 9.22 -32.20
CA GLY A 40 14.52 7.92 -32.81
C GLY A 40 14.80 8.05 -34.31
N THR A 41 15.17 6.94 -34.93
CA THR A 41 15.43 6.86 -36.35
C THR A 41 14.14 6.71 -37.16
N THR A 42 13.12 6.12 -36.57
CA THR A 42 11.81 5.90 -37.20
C THR A 42 10.66 6.48 -36.37
N LYS A 43 9.56 6.78 -37.07
CA LYS A 43 8.30 7.23 -36.42
C LYS A 43 7.77 6.18 -35.46
N ALA A 44 7.86 4.90 -35.82
CA ALA A 44 7.38 3.78 -35.00
C ALA A 44 8.17 3.68 -33.67
N GLU A 45 9.49 3.84 -33.73
CA GLU A 45 10.35 3.83 -32.52
C GLU A 45 10.00 4.95 -31.58
N VAL A 46 9.77 6.18 -32.04
CA VAL A 46 9.41 7.32 -31.22
C VAL A 46 8.03 7.12 -30.62
N ASN A 47 7.05 6.64 -31.40
CA ASN A 47 5.72 6.33 -30.88
C ASN A 47 5.78 5.25 -29.81
N LYS A 48 6.53 4.17 -30.01
CA LYS A 48 6.72 3.11 -29.00
C LYS A 48 7.25 3.68 -27.67
N LYS A 49 8.33 4.47 -27.74
CA LYS A 49 8.93 5.12 -26.56
C LYS A 49 7.94 6.05 -25.84
N MET A 50 7.13 6.80 -26.59
CA MET A 50 6.10 7.68 -25.98
C MET A 50 5.01 6.86 -25.31
N THR A 51 4.52 5.79 -25.95
CA THR A 51 3.47 4.91 -25.40
C THR A 51 3.96 4.23 -24.12
N GLU A 52 5.18 3.69 -24.11
CA GLU A 52 5.79 3.09 -22.90
C GLU A 52 5.94 4.11 -21.77
N TYR A 53 6.37 5.33 -22.07
CA TYR A 53 6.47 6.39 -21.08
C TYR A 53 5.09 6.80 -20.52
N ILE A 54 4.08 6.92 -21.37
CA ILE A 54 2.71 7.28 -20.97
C ILE A 54 2.12 6.19 -20.07
N ALA A 55 2.33 4.91 -20.39
CA ALA A 55 1.89 3.80 -19.57
C ALA A 55 2.55 3.87 -18.18
N ALA A 56 3.88 3.94 -18.10
CA ALA A 56 4.62 4.06 -16.87
C ALA A 56 4.24 5.34 -16.06
N PHE A 57 3.96 6.44 -16.76
CA PHE A 57 3.50 7.68 -16.10
C PHE A 57 2.12 7.51 -15.45
N ASN A 58 1.17 6.87 -16.15
CA ASN A 58 -0.15 6.59 -15.61
C ASN A 58 -0.10 5.61 -14.43
N ASP A 59 0.71 4.57 -14.54
CA ASP A 59 0.94 3.61 -13.44
C ASP A 59 1.50 4.32 -12.20
N SER A 60 2.48 5.21 -12.37
CA SER A 60 3.04 6.01 -11.27
C SER A 60 2.03 6.99 -10.63
N ILE A 61 1.02 7.46 -11.38
CA ILE A 61 -0.08 8.26 -10.83
C ILE A 61 -0.98 7.39 -9.95
N ILE A 62 -1.36 6.22 -10.44
CA ILE A 62 -2.22 5.28 -9.70
C ILE A 62 -1.54 4.88 -8.39
N GLU A 63 -0.27 4.48 -8.46
CA GLU A 63 0.57 4.16 -7.30
C GLU A 63 0.59 5.32 -6.29
N SER A 64 0.89 6.55 -6.76
CA SER A 64 0.96 7.72 -5.89
C SER A 64 -0.40 8.09 -5.26
N GLN A 65 -1.51 7.77 -5.91
CA GLN A 65 -2.86 7.99 -5.36
C GLN A 65 -3.18 6.94 -4.30
N GLU A 66 -2.87 5.67 -4.54
CA GLU A 66 -3.14 4.58 -3.58
C GLU A 66 -2.32 4.76 -2.31
N THR A 67 -1.03 5.06 -2.43
CA THR A 67 -0.14 5.28 -1.29
C THR A 67 -0.48 6.54 -0.47
N LYS A 68 -1.20 7.50 -1.03
CA LYS A 68 -1.67 8.72 -0.33
C LYS A 68 -3.02 8.55 0.39
N LYS A 69 -3.73 7.44 0.16
CA LYS A 69 -4.97 7.15 0.88
C LYS A 69 -4.71 6.76 2.33
N ARG A 70 -5.72 6.94 3.19
CA ARG A 70 -5.72 6.34 4.52
C ARG A 70 -5.83 4.82 4.40
N LEU A 71 -5.25 4.12 5.36
CA LEU A 71 -5.32 2.65 5.38
C LEU A 71 -6.78 2.16 5.39
N SER A 72 -7.64 2.79 6.19
CA SER A 72 -9.06 2.44 6.26
C SER A 72 -9.74 2.50 4.89
N ASP A 73 -9.53 3.59 4.13
CA ASP A 73 -10.17 3.80 2.83
C ASP A 73 -9.63 2.83 1.77
N SER A 74 -8.32 2.66 1.73
CA SER A 74 -7.67 1.75 0.80
C SER A 74 -7.99 0.28 1.10
N MET A 75 -7.98 -0.13 2.37
CA MET A 75 -8.32 -1.49 2.78
C MET A 75 -9.80 -1.80 2.58
N GLN A 76 -10.70 -0.84 2.80
CA GLN A 76 -12.12 -1.01 2.52
C GLN A 76 -12.36 -1.25 1.02
N ASN A 77 -11.73 -0.46 0.17
CA ASN A 77 -11.80 -0.66 -1.29
C ASN A 77 -11.25 -2.05 -1.70
N TRP A 78 -10.13 -2.48 -1.12
CA TRP A 78 -9.57 -3.81 -1.35
C TRP A 78 -10.55 -4.92 -0.93
N LEU A 79 -11.21 -4.78 0.22
CA LEU A 79 -12.21 -5.73 0.69
C LEU A 79 -13.38 -5.83 -0.29
N GLU A 80 -13.93 -4.70 -0.72
CA GLU A 80 -15.12 -4.65 -1.58
C GLU A 80 -14.84 -5.13 -3.01
N VAL A 81 -13.73 -4.67 -3.60
CA VAL A 81 -13.44 -4.92 -5.02
C VAL A 81 -12.74 -6.26 -5.24
N PHE A 82 -11.84 -6.66 -4.34
CA PHE A 82 -10.99 -7.84 -4.58
C PHE A 82 -11.34 -9.03 -3.68
N LYS A 83 -11.74 -8.79 -2.42
CA LYS A 83 -12.05 -9.90 -1.50
C LYS A 83 -13.48 -10.36 -1.64
N PHE A 84 -14.44 -9.46 -1.71
CA PHE A 84 -15.87 -9.82 -1.80
C PHE A 84 -16.17 -10.81 -2.95
N PRO A 85 -15.70 -10.60 -4.19
CA PRO A 85 -15.96 -11.56 -5.27
C PRO A 85 -15.11 -12.84 -5.22
N SER A 86 -14.06 -12.88 -4.36
CA SER A 86 -13.07 -13.98 -4.35
C SER A 86 -13.21 -14.95 -3.19
N VAL A 87 -14.07 -14.67 -2.21
CA VAL A 87 -14.25 -15.51 -1.01
C VAL A 87 -15.72 -15.67 -0.65
N GLU A 88 -16.03 -16.73 0.12
CA GLU A 88 -17.35 -16.95 0.69
C GLU A 88 -17.78 -15.78 1.59
N ARG A 89 -19.10 -15.50 1.62
CA ARG A 89 -19.67 -14.38 2.40
C ARG A 89 -19.23 -14.38 3.87
N THR A 90 -19.25 -15.54 4.51
CA THR A 90 -18.81 -15.68 5.92
C THR A 90 -17.33 -15.35 6.12
N THR A 91 -16.49 -15.62 5.12
CA THR A 91 -15.08 -15.28 5.13
C THR A 91 -14.89 -13.78 4.93
N TYR A 92 -15.61 -13.17 4.00
CA TYR A 92 -15.61 -11.72 3.81
C TYR A 92 -16.01 -10.98 5.09
N ASP A 93 -17.12 -11.39 5.72
CA ASP A 93 -17.59 -10.75 6.96
C ASP A 93 -16.55 -10.83 8.09
N ARG A 94 -15.74 -11.91 8.14
CA ARG A 94 -14.61 -12.03 9.09
C ARG A 94 -13.48 -11.05 8.77
N TYR A 95 -13.15 -10.87 7.49
CA TYR A 95 -12.15 -9.88 7.08
C TYR A 95 -12.61 -8.47 7.44
N GLU A 96 -13.82 -8.12 7.06
CA GLU A 96 -14.40 -6.81 7.32
C GLU A 96 -14.50 -6.52 8.82
N CYS A 97 -15.02 -7.46 9.61
CA CYS A 97 -15.08 -7.34 11.06
C CYS A 97 -13.68 -7.16 11.69
N THR A 98 -12.68 -7.93 11.23
CA THR A 98 -11.30 -7.79 11.71
C THR A 98 -10.72 -6.42 11.34
N ALA A 99 -10.95 -5.95 10.12
CA ALA A 99 -10.48 -4.63 9.69
C ALA A 99 -11.11 -3.51 10.52
N LYS A 100 -12.44 -3.47 10.60
CA LYS A 100 -13.18 -2.41 11.29
C LYS A 100 -12.91 -2.34 12.79
N ASN A 101 -12.88 -3.50 13.46
CA ASN A 101 -12.81 -3.54 14.93
C ASN A 101 -11.38 -3.68 15.46
N GLN A 102 -10.45 -4.21 14.67
CA GLN A 102 -9.14 -4.58 15.17
C GLN A 102 -7.96 -3.85 14.48
N ILE A 103 -8.18 -3.24 13.30
CA ILE A 103 -7.11 -2.57 12.55
C ILE A 103 -7.36 -1.06 12.48
N TYR A 104 -8.54 -0.65 12.01
CA TYR A 104 -8.84 0.77 11.78
C TYR A 104 -8.70 1.66 13.02
N PRO A 105 -9.11 1.24 14.25
CA PRO A 105 -8.96 2.09 15.43
C PRO A 105 -7.51 2.42 15.80
N TYR A 106 -6.53 1.63 15.32
CA TYR A 106 -5.12 1.76 15.68
C TYR A 106 -4.28 2.43 14.59
N ILE A 107 -4.47 2.02 13.34
CA ILE A 107 -3.66 2.49 12.22
C ILE A 107 -4.49 2.91 11.00
N GLY A 108 -5.82 2.92 11.09
CA GLY A 108 -6.72 3.22 9.97
C GLY A 108 -6.54 4.62 9.38
N ASP A 109 -6.21 5.60 10.22
CA ASP A 109 -5.98 6.99 9.80
C ASP A 109 -4.59 7.24 9.21
N LYS A 110 -3.66 6.28 9.34
CA LYS A 110 -2.34 6.42 8.74
C LYS A 110 -2.41 6.31 7.22
N VAL A 111 -1.59 7.09 6.56
CA VAL A 111 -1.41 7.02 5.11
C VAL A 111 -0.68 5.73 4.76
N VAL A 112 -1.18 5.01 3.75
CA VAL A 112 -0.66 3.69 3.35
C VAL A 112 0.85 3.70 3.11
N GLY A 113 1.36 4.71 2.39
CA GLY A 113 2.78 4.85 2.08
C GLY A 113 3.67 5.12 3.29
N ASP A 114 3.11 5.61 4.39
CA ASP A 114 3.86 5.93 5.62
C ASP A 114 3.89 4.79 6.63
N ILE A 115 3.13 3.71 6.39
CA ILE A 115 3.06 2.56 7.30
C ILE A 115 4.34 1.74 7.23
N LYS A 116 5.01 1.64 8.37
CA LYS A 116 6.26 0.87 8.53
C LYS A 116 6.03 -0.41 9.33
N SER A 117 6.95 -1.33 9.22
CA SER A 117 6.95 -2.56 10.03
C SER A 117 6.85 -2.30 11.54
N ALA A 118 7.38 -1.16 12.01
CA ALA A 118 7.28 -0.74 13.40
C ALA A 118 5.83 -0.47 13.83
N ASP A 119 5.01 0.14 12.96
CA ASP A 119 3.60 0.43 13.25
C ASP A 119 2.80 -0.87 13.38
N ILE A 120 3.09 -1.83 12.51
CA ILE A 120 2.46 -3.16 12.54
C ILE A 120 2.85 -3.92 13.80
N LYS A 121 4.15 -3.92 14.16
CA LYS A 121 4.62 -4.55 15.41
C LYS A 121 3.97 -3.91 16.63
N LYS A 122 3.88 -2.58 16.64
CA LYS A 122 3.21 -1.86 17.73
C LYS A 122 1.75 -2.28 17.85
N LEU A 123 0.99 -2.28 16.75
CA LEU A 123 -0.40 -2.74 16.75
C LEU A 123 -0.55 -4.16 17.32
N LEU A 124 0.29 -5.11 16.90
CA LEU A 124 0.22 -6.49 17.38
C LEU A 124 0.58 -6.60 18.87
N ASN A 125 1.56 -5.82 19.34
CA ASN A 125 1.95 -5.77 20.76
C ASN A 125 0.88 -5.08 21.61
N ASP A 126 0.30 -3.98 21.14
CA ASP A 126 -0.79 -3.28 21.85
C ASP A 126 -1.96 -4.25 22.08
N LYS A 127 -2.33 -5.04 21.05
CA LYS A 127 -3.37 -6.05 21.20
C LYS A 127 -3.02 -7.17 22.17
N MET A 128 -1.77 -7.58 22.22
CA MET A 128 -1.30 -8.55 23.19
C MET A 128 -1.42 -8.00 24.61
N ASN A 129 -0.99 -6.75 24.82
CA ASN A 129 -1.03 -6.07 26.12
C ASN A 129 -2.48 -5.77 26.57
N GLU A 130 -3.41 -5.53 25.63
CA GLU A 130 -4.85 -5.42 25.88
C GLU A 130 -5.52 -6.76 26.22
N GLY A 131 -4.78 -7.86 26.30
CA GLY A 131 -5.27 -9.19 26.68
C GLY A 131 -6.02 -9.95 25.56
N TYR A 132 -5.90 -9.53 24.30
CA TYR A 132 -6.51 -10.29 23.20
C TYR A 132 -5.88 -11.69 23.08
N ALA A 133 -6.71 -12.69 22.77
CA ALA A 133 -6.25 -14.04 22.51
C ALA A 133 -5.32 -14.12 21.29
N TYR A 134 -4.34 -15.01 21.34
CA TYR A 134 -3.40 -15.27 20.24
C TYR A 134 -4.10 -15.45 18.87
N THR A 135 -5.24 -16.14 18.86
CA THR A 135 -6.02 -16.36 17.63
C THR A 135 -6.55 -15.06 17.03
N THR A 136 -6.91 -14.07 17.85
CA THR A 136 -7.36 -12.75 17.40
C THR A 136 -6.19 -11.96 16.82
N VAL A 137 -5.06 -11.90 17.52
CA VAL A 137 -3.85 -11.23 17.02
C VAL A 137 -3.35 -11.88 15.73
N LYS A 138 -3.42 -13.21 15.62
CA LYS A 138 -3.09 -13.92 14.37
C LYS A 138 -4.03 -13.58 13.22
N LYS A 139 -5.34 -13.40 13.47
CA LYS A 139 -6.28 -12.95 12.43
C LYS A 139 -5.92 -11.56 11.92
N VAL A 140 -5.62 -10.62 12.82
CA VAL A 140 -5.18 -9.26 12.45
C VAL A 140 -3.91 -9.33 11.59
N HIS A 141 -2.91 -10.09 12.01
CA HIS A 141 -1.68 -10.28 11.23
C HIS A 141 -1.96 -10.85 9.84
N ASN A 142 -2.82 -11.86 9.72
CA ASN A 142 -3.15 -12.49 8.44
C ASN A 142 -3.85 -11.51 7.49
N VAL A 143 -4.82 -10.72 7.98
CA VAL A 143 -5.53 -9.72 7.16
C VAL A 143 -4.54 -8.67 6.64
N LEU A 144 -3.68 -8.13 7.51
CA LEU A 144 -2.65 -7.17 7.12
C LEU A 144 -1.67 -7.78 6.11
N ASN A 145 -1.24 -9.03 6.32
CA ASN A 145 -0.30 -9.70 5.42
C ASN A 145 -0.89 -9.89 4.02
N GLU A 146 -2.16 -10.26 3.91
CA GLU A 146 -2.83 -10.39 2.61
C GLU A 146 -3.02 -9.04 1.93
N TYR A 147 -3.40 -8.00 2.68
CA TYR A 147 -3.58 -6.66 2.16
C TYR A 147 -2.25 -6.07 1.64
N PHE A 148 -1.18 -6.10 2.44
CA PHE A 148 0.12 -5.57 2.00
C PHE A 148 0.77 -6.41 0.90
N ARG A 149 0.50 -7.73 0.87
CA ARG A 149 0.89 -8.58 -0.27
C ARG A 149 0.18 -8.13 -1.55
N TYR A 150 -1.11 -7.85 -1.48
CA TYR A 150 -1.87 -7.30 -2.62
C TYR A 150 -1.26 -5.98 -3.09
N LEU A 151 -1.00 -5.02 -2.19
CA LEU A 151 -0.41 -3.73 -2.58
C LEU A 151 0.96 -3.88 -3.26
N THR A 152 1.77 -4.83 -2.79
CA THR A 152 3.08 -5.11 -3.41
C THR A 152 2.93 -5.82 -4.76
N GLN A 153 1.97 -6.72 -4.91
CA GLN A 153 1.68 -7.41 -6.18
C GLN A 153 1.12 -6.47 -7.26
N GLN A 154 0.40 -5.43 -6.83
CA GLN A 154 -0.10 -4.38 -7.73
C GLN A 154 0.91 -3.24 -7.92
N GLU A 155 2.13 -3.40 -7.41
CA GLU A 155 3.22 -2.40 -7.49
C GLU A 155 2.85 -1.03 -6.88
N TYR A 156 1.82 -0.97 -6.00
CA TYR A 156 1.44 0.26 -5.29
C TYR A 156 2.46 0.64 -4.21
N ILE A 157 3.20 -0.33 -3.68
CA ILE A 157 4.30 -0.13 -2.75
C ILE A 157 5.50 -1.00 -3.16
N ASP A 158 6.71 -0.44 -3.08
CA ASP A 158 7.95 -1.14 -3.44
C ASP A 158 8.29 -2.28 -2.48
N ARG A 159 7.93 -2.14 -1.20
CA ARG A 159 8.32 -3.07 -0.16
C ARG A 159 7.17 -3.39 0.79
N ASN A 160 6.92 -4.69 0.96
CA ASN A 160 5.93 -5.17 1.93
C ASN A 160 6.43 -4.99 3.39
N PRO A 161 5.75 -4.15 4.21
CA PRO A 161 6.15 -3.92 5.60
C PRO A 161 5.98 -5.16 6.50
N MET A 162 5.17 -6.13 6.09
CA MET A 162 4.95 -7.38 6.85
C MET A 162 6.17 -8.30 6.88
N ILE A 163 7.11 -8.19 5.91
CA ILE A 163 8.33 -9.00 5.88
C ILE A 163 9.15 -8.84 7.17
N SER A 164 9.21 -7.62 7.70
CA SER A 164 9.95 -7.32 8.94
C SER A 164 9.06 -7.30 10.19
N ALA A 165 7.79 -7.70 10.06
CA ALA A 165 6.84 -7.82 11.17
C ALA A 165 6.22 -9.23 11.23
N PRO A 166 7.02 -10.29 11.43
CA PRO A 166 6.51 -11.65 11.48
C PRO A 166 5.60 -11.84 12.70
N MET A 167 4.68 -12.79 12.59
CA MET A 167 3.82 -13.18 13.73
C MET A 167 4.67 -13.79 14.86
N ILE A 168 4.39 -13.35 16.08
CA ILE A 168 5.02 -13.88 17.30
C ILE A 168 4.63 -15.37 17.45
N LYS A 169 5.59 -16.23 17.84
CA LYS A 169 5.31 -17.63 18.13
C LYS A 169 4.35 -17.75 19.32
N LYS A 170 3.41 -18.70 19.25
CA LYS A 170 2.37 -18.89 20.28
C LYS A 170 2.98 -19.08 21.68
N SER A 171 4.08 -19.84 21.79
CA SER A 171 4.79 -20.03 23.06
C SER A 171 5.29 -18.71 23.67
N ASN A 172 5.88 -17.85 22.85
CA ASN A 172 6.39 -16.55 23.31
C ASN A 172 5.26 -15.58 23.66
N PHE A 173 4.15 -15.67 22.92
CA PHE A 173 2.95 -14.90 23.18
C PHE A 173 2.36 -15.23 24.58
N LEU A 174 2.18 -16.52 24.88
CA LEU A 174 1.66 -16.98 26.17
C LEU A 174 2.62 -16.62 27.31
N ALA A 175 3.93 -16.84 27.13
CA ALA A 175 4.93 -16.49 28.14
C ALA A 175 5.00 -14.97 28.44
N ALA A 176 4.63 -14.10 27.47
CA ALA A 176 4.57 -12.68 27.70
C ALA A 176 3.31 -12.30 28.52
N GLN A 177 2.16 -12.92 28.24
CA GLN A 177 0.93 -12.71 29.03
C GLN A 177 1.08 -13.20 30.49
N ASP A 178 1.75 -14.34 30.71
CA ASP A 178 2.00 -14.86 32.06
C ASP A 178 2.89 -13.93 32.88
N LYS A 179 3.86 -13.25 32.25
CA LYS A 179 4.71 -12.25 32.95
C LYS A 179 3.94 -11.00 33.39
N GLU A 180 2.94 -10.56 32.64
CA GLU A 180 2.13 -9.38 32.93
C GLU A 180 1.08 -9.66 34.02
N ASN A 181 0.67 -10.93 34.16
CA ASN A 181 -0.27 -11.40 35.18
C ASN A 181 0.38 -11.79 36.52
N LEU A 182 1.71 -11.70 36.64
CA LEU A 182 2.38 -11.90 37.92
C LEU A 182 2.10 -10.70 38.85
N PRO A 183 1.55 -10.90 40.08
CA PRO A 183 1.33 -9.81 41.00
C PRO A 183 2.67 -9.13 41.29
N THR A 184 2.72 -7.82 41.06
CA THR A 184 3.83 -6.98 41.49
C THR A 184 4.05 -7.19 42.95
N SER A 185 5.25 -7.57 43.36
CA SER A 185 5.65 -7.88 44.75
C SER A 185 5.71 -6.64 45.67
N GLU A 186 4.77 -5.71 45.56
CA GLU A 186 4.66 -4.49 46.37
C GLU A 186 3.40 -4.44 47.20
N THR A 187 3.02 -5.54 47.82
CA THR A 187 2.02 -5.49 48.92
C THR A 187 2.34 -6.54 49.98
N ILE A 188 3.53 -6.43 50.56
CA ILE A 188 3.82 -7.03 51.86
C ILE A 188 4.54 -5.95 52.68
N THR A 189 3.75 -5.13 53.35
CA THR A 189 4.17 -4.41 54.55
C THR A 189 2.99 -4.38 55.50
#